data_2e28300194f74ad09a160d63b6f0c9f9
#
_entry.id   2e28300194f74ad09a160d63b6f0c9f9
#
_cell.length_a   1.000
_cell.length_b   1.000
_cell.length_c   1.000
_cell.angle_alpha   90.00
_cell.angle_beta   90.00
_cell.angle_gamma   90.00
#
_symmetry.space_group_name_H-M   'P 1'
#
loop_
_entity.id
_entity.type
_entity.pdbx_description
1 polymer ?
#
loop_
_entity_poly.entity_id
_entity_poly.type
_entity_poly.pdbx_seq_one_letter_code
_entity_poly.pdbx_strand_id
1 'polypeptide(L)'
;MKITVHSDTKELELEYDSQIELDTVRKVYAQKIRNWRFRIPKGSKWDGTVNFLRNYKYLPIGMWKHLLGICKDYEFPVSIKNKEYLVDDIITIEKIEKFCEENFQSENFKLDEDQITAIYLAVKYKYFTMDLSQRFGKTLLFYLISRYLVKETPVKKVLILTINPGLVGQMYADFEDYSGGDLSDISMLLSKNKLKDDRGSIHITNFQYLVNITKNNPEFFEKYDAVLVDECHRLSETTKTVINLSKNRLYTGGFSGSIVKDTSADYLNLMAYFGGILKTVTKKELMNKGRATPISIRCITVNSIDESKKKELYYAKSQIPGEKLLRLELQAIRDSKRRMEFIAKLCKKLDGNILIFFVSTMDGYGKRLIEEIKMYTQDRTIMYIDQHVPEDSRSKFKAKMENSSNNILVSTYETLSTGHTIRNLPYIICAEPIKAETTLSQAIGRGMTNHHSKDKFTWIDIIDDLRCNFHDHITNSTVSSENYAFKWGKIRKTYYKREGFTYKDDYIDLMK
;
A
#
# COMPACT_ATOMS: atom_id res chain seq x y z
N MET A 1 19.21 -31.31 -1.82
CA MET A 1 18.28 -30.85 -0.73
C MET A 1 16.95 -31.53 -0.85
N LYS A 2 16.44 -32.14 0.24
CA LYS A 2 15.05 -32.66 0.28
C LYS A 2 14.18 -31.71 1.10
N ILE A 3 12.97 -31.47 0.63
CA ILE A 3 11.99 -30.62 1.28
C ILE A 3 10.76 -31.45 1.58
N THR A 4 10.38 -31.56 2.86
CA THR A 4 9.12 -32.19 3.26
C THR A 4 8.13 -31.12 3.72
N VAL A 5 6.94 -31.09 3.15
CA VAL A 5 5.89 -30.12 3.50
C VAL A 5 5.02 -30.68 4.61
N HIS A 6 4.93 -29.95 5.72
CA HIS A 6 4.06 -30.27 6.86
C HIS A 6 2.85 -29.35 6.87
N SER A 7 1.69 -29.91 6.55
CA SER A 7 0.44 -29.15 6.45
C SER A 7 -0.17 -28.81 7.80
N ASP A 8 0.16 -29.54 8.87
CA ASP A 8 -0.28 -29.33 10.24
C ASP A 8 0.46 -28.17 10.92
N THR A 9 1.79 -28.17 10.85
CA THR A 9 2.64 -27.11 11.43
C THR A 9 2.80 -25.89 10.51
N LYS A 10 2.43 -26.00 9.22
CA LYS A 10 2.64 -24.97 8.18
C LYS A 10 4.11 -24.64 7.98
N GLU A 11 4.95 -25.68 7.98
CA GLU A 11 6.40 -25.58 7.82
C GLU A 11 6.93 -26.46 6.69
N LEU A 12 8.08 -26.09 6.21
CA LEU A 12 8.95 -26.88 5.34
C LEU A 12 10.07 -27.44 6.19
N GLU A 13 10.23 -28.75 6.20
CA GLU A 13 11.36 -29.44 6.82
C GLU A 13 12.42 -29.67 5.75
N LEU A 14 13.67 -29.25 6.04
CA LEU A 14 14.80 -29.29 5.12
C LEU A 14 15.82 -30.32 5.55
N GLU A 15 16.21 -31.20 4.62
CA GLU A 15 17.37 -32.08 4.73
C GLU A 15 18.41 -31.65 3.70
N TYR A 16 19.61 -31.34 4.17
CA TYR A 16 20.69 -30.81 3.34
C TYR A 16 21.61 -31.93 2.88
N ASP A 17 22.01 -31.90 1.61
CA ASP A 17 22.98 -32.86 1.07
C ASP A 17 24.42 -32.39 1.29
N SER A 18 24.65 -31.12 1.65
CA SER A 18 25.95 -30.54 1.91
C SER A 18 25.90 -29.40 2.95
N GLN A 19 27.07 -29.11 3.57
CA GLN A 19 27.25 -27.97 4.46
C GLN A 19 27.05 -26.63 3.71
N ILE A 20 27.38 -26.57 2.43
CA ILE A 20 27.22 -25.39 1.58
C ILE A 20 25.74 -25.03 1.43
N GLU A 21 24.86 -26.01 1.25
CA GLU A 21 23.41 -25.80 1.21
C GLU A 21 22.89 -25.18 2.52
N LEU A 22 23.28 -25.76 3.66
CA LEU A 22 22.88 -25.24 4.98
C LEU A 22 23.35 -23.80 5.19
N ASP A 23 24.63 -23.51 4.93
CA ASP A 23 25.21 -22.18 5.16
C ASP A 23 24.58 -21.13 4.23
N THR A 24 24.29 -21.49 2.99
CA THR A 24 23.59 -20.62 2.03
C THR A 24 22.19 -20.29 2.51
N VAL A 25 21.38 -21.29 2.86
CA VAL A 25 20.01 -21.11 3.35
C VAL A 25 20.01 -20.31 4.65
N ARG A 26 20.90 -20.60 5.59
CA ARG A 26 21.05 -19.87 6.84
C ARG A 26 21.35 -18.39 6.62
N LYS A 27 22.28 -18.07 5.71
CA LYS A 27 22.66 -16.69 5.39
C LYS A 27 21.49 -15.91 4.75
N VAL A 28 20.77 -16.53 3.83
CA VAL A 28 19.63 -15.90 3.16
C VAL A 28 18.50 -15.62 4.13
N TYR A 29 18.20 -16.54 5.04
CA TYR A 29 17.04 -16.43 5.95
C TYR A 29 17.37 -15.81 7.32
N ALA A 30 18.56 -15.21 7.48
CA ALA A 30 18.93 -14.38 8.63
C ALA A 30 19.10 -12.93 8.17
N GLN A 31 18.04 -12.12 8.24
CA GLN A 31 18.00 -10.77 7.70
C GLN A 31 17.57 -9.74 8.75
N LYS A 32 18.06 -8.50 8.59
CA LYS A 32 17.67 -7.40 9.49
C LYS A 32 16.34 -6.80 9.10
N ILE A 33 15.56 -6.38 10.10
CA ILE A 33 14.35 -5.59 9.86
C ILE A 33 14.73 -4.22 9.29
N ARG A 34 13.88 -3.67 8.41
CA ARG A 34 14.09 -2.35 7.82
C ARG A 34 14.11 -1.28 8.91
N ASN A 35 15.09 -0.37 8.84
CA ASN A 35 15.25 0.69 9.85
C ASN A 35 15.38 0.15 11.29
N TRP A 36 15.98 -0.99 11.49
CA TRP A 36 16.09 -1.70 12.76
C TRP A 36 16.60 -0.82 13.91
N ARG A 37 17.56 0.10 13.64
CA ARG A 37 18.13 1.03 14.64
C ARG A 37 17.09 1.93 15.31
N PHE A 38 15.98 2.24 14.62
CA PHE A 38 14.88 3.06 15.12
C PHE A 38 13.74 2.25 15.73
N ARG A 39 13.71 0.92 15.51
CA ARG A 39 12.67 0.01 16.01
C ARG A 39 13.07 -0.73 17.28
N ILE A 40 14.35 -0.72 17.61
CA ILE A 40 14.87 -1.41 18.81
C ILE A 40 14.83 -0.46 20.00
N PRO A 41 14.32 -0.89 21.18
CA PRO A 41 14.39 -0.13 22.42
C PRO A 41 15.85 0.23 22.79
N LYS A 42 16.07 1.41 23.31
CA LYS A 42 17.41 1.82 23.79
C LYS A 42 17.89 0.82 24.86
N GLY A 43 19.14 0.34 24.71
CA GLY A 43 19.72 -0.65 25.60
C GLY A 43 19.49 -2.11 25.24
N SER A 44 18.72 -2.41 24.19
CA SER A 44 18.59 -3.79 23.68
C SER A 44 19.90 -4.28 23.08
N LYS A 45 20.26 -5.52 23.40
CA LYS A 45 21.42 -6.24 22.78
C LYS A 45 21.08 -6.86 21.43
N TRP A 46 19.80 -6.88 21.03
CA TRP A 46 19.38 -7.43 19.74
C TRP A 46 19.83 -6.52 18.60
N ASP A 47 20.44 -7.07 17.58
CA ASP A 47 21.04 -6.37 16.44
C ASP A 47 20.04 -6.11 15.27
N GLY A 48 18.77 -6.44 15.48
CA GLY A 48 17.71 -6.31 14.47
C GLY A 48 17.60 -7.49 13.50
N THR A 49 18.39 -8.55 13.68
CA THR A 49 18.35 -9.74 12.83
C THR A 49 17.19 -10.65 13.24
N VAL A 50 16.37 -11.04 12.24
CA VAL A 50 15.34 -12.07 12.34
C VAL A 50 15.84 -13.31 11.61
N ASN A 51 15.81 -14.46 12.28
CA ASN A 51 16.15 -15.74 11.70
C ASN A 51 14.87 -16.52 11.39
N PHE A 52 14.60 -16.78 10.12
CA PHE A 52 13.43 -17.54 9.66
C PHE A 52 13.68 -19.05 9.64
N LEU A 53 14.95 -19.47 9.60
CA LEU A 53 15.33 -20.88 9.65
C LEU A 53 15.41 -21.35 11.12
N ARG A 54 14.34 -21.99 11.60
CA ARG A 54 14.25 -22.52 12.96
C ARG A 54 15.00 -23.86 13.07
N ASN A 55 15.82 -23.99 14.11
CA ASN A 55 16.62 -25.19 14.40
C ASN A 55 17.44 -25.69 13.20
N TYR A 56 17.85 -24.76 12.32
CA TYR A 56 18.58 -25.08 11.06
C TYR A 56 17.85 -26.02 10.10
N LYS A 57 16.55 -26.25 10.31
CA LYS A 57 15.80 -27.30 9.63
C LYS A 57 14.43 -26.85 9.11
N TYR A 58 13.76 -25.94 9.82
CA TYR A 58 12.36 -25.59 9.52
C TYR A 58 12.23 -24.17 8.99
N LEU A 59 11.52 -24.01 7.88
CA LEU A 59 11.12 -22.73 7.32
C LEU A 59 9.59 -22.61 7.28
N PRO A 60 9.03 -21.39 7.40
CA PRO A 60 7.61 -21.16 7.13
C PRO A 60 7.20 -21.65 5.74
N ILE A 61 6.04 -22.31 5.64
CA ILE A 61 5.57 -22.93 4.39
C ILE A 61 5.46 -21.94 3.22
N GLY A 62 5.10 -20.67 3.48
CA GLY A 62 5.00 -19.65 2.44
C GLY A 62 6.33 -19.34 1.73
N MET A 63 7.47 -19.67 2.33
CA MET A 63 8.80 -19.42 1.76
C MET A 63 9.21 -20.42 0.66
N TRP A 64 8.40 -21.42 0.37
CA TRP A 64 8.76 -22.50 -0.53
C TRP A 64 9.21 -22.05 -1.93
N LYS A 65 8.51 -21.11 -2.57
CA LYS A 65 8.91 -20.58 -3.90
C LYS A 65 10.22 -19.80 -3.84
N HIS A 66 10.43 -19.02 -2.79
CA HIS A 66 11.66 -18.28 -2.59
C HIS A 66 12.84 -19.25 -2.36
N LEU A 67 12.64 -20.31 -1.58
CA LEU A 67 13.62 -21.37 -1.39
C LEU A 67 13.97 -22.07 -2.71
N LEU A 68 12.98 -22.40 -3.53
CA LEU A 68 13.23 -22.99 -4.85
C LEU A 68 14.00 -22.05 -5.78
N GLY A 69 13.75 -20.74 -5.69
CA GLY A 69 14.54 -19.74 -6.41
C GLY A 69 16.01 -19.79 -6.00
N ILE A 70 16.30 -19.82 -4.70
CA ILE A 70 17.67 -19.95 -4.16
C ILE A 70 18.31 -21.26 -4.65
N CYS A 71 17.60 -22.37 -4.55
CA CYS A 71 18.13 -23.66 -5.01
C CYS A 71 18.47 -23.64 -6.51
N LYS A 72 17.65 -22.97 -7.32
CA LYS A 72 17.90 -22.79 -8.74
C LYS A 72 19.14 -21.92 -8.99
N ASP A 73 19.27 -20.79 -8.28
CA ASP A 73 20.38 -19.84 -8.44
C ASP A 73 21.73 -20.43 -8.04
N TYR A 74 21.74 -21.37 -7.08
CA TYR A 74 22.93 -22.08 -6.62
C TYR A 74 23.06 -23.50 -7.20
N GLU A 75 22.18 -23.89 -8.13
CA GLU A 75 22.15 -25.20 -8.77
C GLU A 75 22.05 -26.38 -7.78
N PHE A 76 21.37 -26.18 -6.65
CA PHE A 76 21.11 -27.25 -5.69
C PHE A 76 20.02 -28.19 -6.21
N PRO A 77 20.26 -29.51 -6.30
CA PRO A 77 19.23 -30.47 -6.63
C PRO A 77 18.12 -30.48 -5.56
N VAL A 78 16.85 -30.48 -5.98
CA VAL A 78 15.73 -30.43 -5.04
C VAL A 78 14.71 -31.54 -5.31
N SER A 79 14.27 -32.19 -4.22
CA SER A 79 13.09 -33.03 -4.23
C SER A 79 12.08 -32.54 -3.19
N ILE A 80 10.78 -32.57 -3.54
CA ILE A 80 9.71 -32.09 -2.66
C ILE A 80 8.73 -33.23 -2.38
N LYS A 81 8.53 -33.54 -1.10
CA LYS A 81 7.53 -34.49 -0.62
C LYS A 81 6.28 -33.71 -0.15
N ASN A 82 5.11 -34.27 -0.40
CA ASN A 82 3.79 -33.66 -0.06
C ASN A 82 3.54 -32.30 -0.77
N LYS A 83 3.95 -32.19 -2.05
CA LYS A 83 3.84 -30.98 -2.88
C LYS A 83 2.39 -30.50 -3.04
N GLU A 84 1.42 -31.41 -2.94
CA GLU A 84 -0.02 -31.16 -3.04
C GLU A 84 -0.53 -30.17 -1.98
N TYR A 85 0.18 -29.97 -0.87
CA TYR A 85 -0.11 -28.92 0.11
C TYR A 85 0.32 -27.51 -0.33
N LEU A 86 1.11 -27.40 -1.39
CA LEU A 86 1.62 -26.13 -1.94
C LEU A 86 0.93 -25.73 -3.25
N VAL A 87 0.65 -26.73 -4.10
CA VAL A 87 0.20 -26.53 -5.48
C VAL A 87 -0.90 -27.52 -5.80
N ASP A 88 -1.93 -27.05 -6.45
CA ASP A 88 -2.94 -27.89 -7.09
C ASP A 88 -2.63 -27.99 -8.59
N ASP A 89 -2.05 -29.12 -9.00
CA ASP A 89 -1.64 -29.35 -10.39
C ASP A 89 -2.82 -29.74 -11.31
N ILE A 90 -4.04 -29.96 -10.75
CA ILE A 90 -5.23 -30.35 -11.52
C ILE A 90 -5.97 -29.12 -12.09
N ILE A 91 -5.77 -27.95 -11.49
CA ILE A 91 -6.42 -26.70 -11.90
C ILE A 91 -5.85 -26.22 -13.24
N THR A 92 -6.73 -25.97 -14.22
CA THR A 92 -6.39 -25.38 -15.51
C THR A 92 -7.00 -23.99 -15.68
N ILE A 93 -6.47 -23.19 -16.62
CA ILE A 93 -6.96 -21.84 -16.85
C ILE A 93 -8.38 -21.88 -17.47
N GLU A 94 -8.67 -22.84 -18.33
CA GLU A 94 -9.98 -23.03 -18.96
C GLU A 94 -11.08 -23.33 -17.91
N LYS A 95 -10.74 -24.10 -16.87
CA LYS A 95 -11.64 -24.34 -15.73
C LYS A 95 -11.96 -23.04 -14.98
N ILE A 96 -10.98 -22.17 -14.81
CA ILE A 96 -11.18 -20.86 -14.17
C ILE A 96 -12.00 -19.93 -15.06
N GLU A 97 -11.74 -19.87 -16.35
CA GLU A 97 -12.52 -19.07 -17.31
C GLU A 97 -14.00 -19.45 -17.25
N LYS A 98 -14.31 -20.74 -17.40
CA LYS A 98 -15.67 -21.24 -17.30
C LYS A 98 -16.32 -20.89 -15.97
N PHE A 99 -15.61 -21.09 -14.84
CA PHE A 99 -16.10 -20.72 -13.53
C PHE A 99 -16.43 -19.22 -13.43
N CYS A 100 -15.56 -18.37 -13.96
CA CYS A 100 -15.77 -16.92 -13.96
C CYS A 100 -17.00 -16.53 -14.79
N GLU A 101 -17.21 -17.11 -15.96
CA GLU A 101 -18.38 -16.89 -16.80
C GLU A 101 -19.68 -17.25 -16.07
N GLU A 102 -19.69 -18.36 -15.32
CA GLU A 102 -20.87 -18.84 -14.60
C GLU A 102 -21.16 -18.07 -13.29
N ASN A 103 -20.15 -17.47 -12.68
CA ASN A 103 -20.27 -16.88 -11.34
C ASN A 103 -20.07 -15.35 -11.25
N PHE A 104 -19.85 -14.70 -12.40
CA PHE A 104 -19.71 -13.25 -12.48
C PHE A 104 -20.84 -12.65 -13.33
N GLN A 105 -21.72 -11.86 -12.70
CA GLN A 105 -22.96 -11.37 -13.31
C GLN A 105 -23.05 -9.84 -13.40
N SER A 106 -21.97 -9.10 -13.11
CA SER A 106 -21.99 -7.65 -13.20
C SER A 106 -22.15 -7.16 -14.65
N GLU A 107 -23.10 -6.26 -14.87
CA GLU A 107 -23.26 -5.55 -16.14
C GLU A 107 -22.24 -4.40 -16.30
N ASN A 108 -21.65 -3.95 -15.19
CA ASN A 108 -20.76 -2.80 -15.14
C ASN A 108 -19.30 -3.11 -15.46
N PHE A 109 -18.91 -4.37 -15.35
CA PHE A 109 -17.52 -4.80 -15.50
C PHE A 109 -17.39 -6.01 -16.42
N LYS A 110 -16.25 -6.11 -17.07
CA LYS A 110 -15.83 -7.32 -17.83
C LYS A 110 -14.49 -7.78 -17.29
N LEU A 111 -14.38 -9.09 -17.11
CA LEU A 111 -13.10 -9.72 -16.77
C LEU A 111 -12.15 -9.65 -17.94
N ASP A 112 -10.87 -9.44 -17.65
CA ASP A 112 -9.80 -9.54 -18.63
C ASP A 112 -8.87 -10.74 -18.36
N GLU A 113 -8.05 -11.09 -19.34
CA GLU A 113 -7.12 -12.22 -19.30
C GLU A 113 -6.13 -12.12 -18.12
N ASP A 114 -5.69 -10.89 -17.74
CA ASP A 114 -4.80 -10.72 -16.59
C ASP A 114 -5.49 -11.04 -15.27
N GLN A 115 -6.77 -10.70 -15.15
CA GLN A 115 -7.57 -11.01 -13.96
C GLN A 115 -7.84 -12.51 -13.87
N ILE A 116 -8.20 -13.15 -14.96
CA ILE A 116 -8.37 -14.62 -15.04
C ILE A 116 -7.06 -15.32 -14.68
N THR A 117 -5.94 -14.87 -15.24
CA THR A 117 -4.61 -15.40 -14.90
C THR A 117 -4.30 -15.22 -13.40
N ALA A 118 -4.66 -14.09 -12.81
CA ALA A 118 -4.43 -13.83 -11.37
C ALA A 118 -5.28 -14.78 -10.51
N ILE A 119 -6.55 -15.01 -10.87
CA ILE A 119 -7.43 -15.97 -10.19
C ILE A 119 -6.84 -17.39 -10.32
N TYR A 120 -6.48 -17.82 -11.54
CA TYR A 120 -5.83 -19.11 -11.77
C TYR A 120 -4.62 -19.33 -10.88
N LEU A 121 -3.71 -18.34 -10.84
CA LEU A 121 -2.51 -18.43 -9.99
C LEU A 121 -2.86 -18.49 -8.50
N ALA A 122 -3.85 -17.72 -8.04
CA ALA A 122 -4.26 -17.70 -6.64
C ALA A 122 -4.85 -19.02 -6.17
N VAL A 123 -5.66 -19.68 -7.01
CA VAL A 123 -6.29 -20.96 -6.64
C VAL A 123 -5.36 -22.15 -6.86
N LYS A 124 -4.44 -22.07 -7.84
CA LYS A 124 -3.41 -23.09 -8.05
C LYS A 124 -2.39 -23.14 -6.95
N TYR A 125 -1.92 -21.97 -6.48
CA TYR A 125 -0.90 -21.86 -5.44
C TYR A 125 -1.52 -21.50 -4.12
N LYS A 126 -1.45 -22.40 -3.16
CA LYS A 126 -2.15 -22.27 -1.87
C LYS A 126 -1.59 -21.18 -0.96
N TYR A 127 -0.33 -20.78 -1.17
CA TYR A 127 0.33 -19.67 -0.48
C TYR A 127 0.84 -18.68 -1.53
N PHE A 128 0.27 -17.48 -1.54
CA PHE A 128 0.56 -16.51 -2.58
C PHE A 128 0.47 -15.05 -2.14
N THR A 129 1.25 -14.24 -2.82
CA THR A 129 1.17 -12.78 -2.77
C THR A 129 0.87 -12.25 -4.17
N MET A 130 -0.05 -11.27 -4.28
CA MET A 130 -0.37 -10.54 -5.50
C MET A 130 0.05 -9.08 -5.33
N ASP A 131 1.00 -8.62 -6.14
CA ASP A 131 1.47 -7.23 -6.17
C ASP A 131 0.74 -6.49 -7.30
N LEU A 132 -0.48 -6.05 -7.01
CA LEU A 132 -1.42 -5.52 -7.98
C LEU A 132 -1.69 -4.04 -7.71
N SER A 133 -1.33 -3.19 -8.64
CA SER A 133 -1.61 -1.75 -8.58
C SER A 133 -3.09 -1.47 -8.35
N GLN A 134 -3.37 -0.29 -7.80
CA GLN A 134 -4.74 0.21 -7.72
C GLN A 134 -5.37 0.19 -9.12
N ARG A 135 -6.68 -0.11 -9.20
CA ARG A 135 -7.48 -0.25 -10.43
C ARG A 135 -7.29 -1.57 -11.18
N PHE A 136 -6.51 -2.51 -10.65
CA PHE A 136 -6.48 -3.85 -11.22
C PHE A 136 -7.79 -4.64 -11.01
N GLY A 137 -8.61 -4.27 -10.02
CA GLY A 137 -9.83 -4.99 -9.65
C GLY A 137 -9.60 -5.98 -8.52
N LYS A 138 -8.82 -5.62 -7.50
CA LYS A 138 -8.54 -6.50 -6.34
C LYS A 138 -9.82 -7.03 -5.68
N THR A 139 -10.85 -6.19 -5.51
CA THR A 139 -12.14 -6.60 -4.93
C THR A 139 -12.80 -7.71 -5.72
N LEU A 140 -12.74 -7.62 -7.06
CA LEU A 140 -13.25 -8.66 -7.95
C LEU A 140 -12.48 -9.98 -7.80
N LEU A 141 -11.15 -9.90 -7.64
CA LEU A 141 -10.35 -11.10 -7.36
C LEU A 141 -10.72 -11.74 -6.02
N PHE A 142 -10.91 -10.94 -4.96
CA PHE A 142 -11.39 -11.47 -3.68
C PHE A 142 -12.72 -12.22 -3.83
N TYR A 143 -13.65 -11.64 -4.57
CA TYR A 143 -14.95 -12.26 -4.83
C TYR A 143 -14.79 -13.60 -5.54
N LEU A 144 -14.18 -13.63 -6.72
CA LEU A 144 -14.08 -14.83 -7.55
C LEU A 144 -13.20 -15.92 -6.93
N ILE A 145 -12.08 -15.54 -6.30
CA ILE A 145 -11.21 -16.50 -5.62
C ILE A 145 -11.96 -17.13 -4.44
N SER A 146 -12.61 -16.34 -3.59
CA SER A 146 -13.32 -16.89 -2.43
C SER A 146 -14.49 -17.78 -2.85
N ARG A 147 -15.26 -17.38 -3.85
CA ARG A 147 -16.34 -18.22 -4.42
C ARG A 147 -15.80 -19.53 -5.02
N TYR A 148 -14.70 -19.46 -5.78
CA TYR A 148 -14.07 -20.66 -6.33
C TYR A 148 -13.61 -21.61 -5.22
N LEU A 149 -12.93 -21.09 -4.22
CA LEU A 149 -12.45 -21.91 -3.12
C LEU A 149 -13.58 -22.66 -2.42
N VAL A 150 -14.69 -21.98 -2.14
CA VAL A 150 -15.85 -22.59 -1.46
C VAL A 150 -16.59 -23.60 -2.35
N LYS A 151 -16.74 -23.34 -3.64
CA LYS A 151 -17.55 -24.17 -4.55
C LYS A 151 -16.77 -25.35 -5.15
N GLU A 152 -15.48 -25.16 -5.43
CA GLU A 152 -14.70 -26.10 -6.27
C GLU A 152 -13.57 -26.80 -5.50
N THR A 153 -13.38 -26.50 -4.20
CA THR A 153 -12.32 -27.08 -3.37
C THR A 153 -12.86 -27.57 -2.03
N PRO A 154 -12.07 -28.29 -1.20
CA PRO A 154 -12.48 -28.69 0.13
C PRO A 154 -12.66 -27.54 1.14
N VAL A 155 -12.38 -26.30 0.76
CA VAL A 155 -12.53 -25.10 1.61
C VAL A 155 -14.01 -24.89 1.96
N LYS A 156 -14.32 -24.84 3.25
CA LYS A 156 -15.69 -24.60 3.75
C LYS A 156 -15.92 -23.15 4.11
N LYS A 157 -14.88 -22.49 4.69
CA LYS A 157 -14.99 -21.10 5.13
C LYS A 157 -13.75 -20.28 4.75
N VAL A 158 -14.02 -19.10 4.20
CA VAL A 158 -13.00 -18.09 3.81
C VAL A 158 -13.13 -16.86 4.70
N LEU A 159 -12.03 -16.38 5.23
CA LEU A 159 -11.92 -15.11 5.94
C LEU A 159 -11.21 -14.07 5.08
N ILE A 160 -11.88 -12.96 4.79
CA ILE A 160 -11.31 -11.80 4.08
C ILE A 160 -11.06 -10.68 5.08
N LEU A 161 -9.81 -10.22 5.15
CA LEU A 161 -9.38 -9.15 6.05
C LEU A 161 -9.12 -7.86 5.29
N THR A 162 -9.79 -6.78 5.70
CA THR A 162 -9.58 -5.42 5.20
C THR A 162 -8.98 -4.51 6.28
N ILE A 163 -8.52 -3.30 5.89
CA ILE A 163 -7.87 -2.37 6.81
C ILE A 163 -8.86 -1.76 7.80
N ASN A 164 -10.06 -1.38 7.35
CA ASN A 164 -11.02 -0.65 8.17
C ASN A 164 -12.48 -1.02 7.85
N PRO A 165 -13.44 -0.65 8.74
CA PRO A 165 -14.86 -0.99 8.57
C PRO A 165 -15.51 -0.45 7.30
N GLY A 166 -15.11 0.75 6.82
CA GLY A 166 -15.67 1.33 5.59
C GLY A 166 -15.36 0.49 4.35
N LEU A 167 -14.18 -0.12 4.29
CA LEU A 167 -13.80 -1.04 3.22
C LEU A 167 -14.58 -2.36 3.27
N VAL A 168 -14.98 -2.82 4.46
CA VAL A 168 -15.84 -4.02 4.59
C VAL A 168 -17.18 -3.78 3.91
N GLY A 169 -17.84 -2.64 4.20
CA GLY A 169 -19.13 -2.29 3.59
C GLY A 169 -19.02 -2.08 2.07
N GLN A 170 -17.94 -1.42 1.61
CA GLN A 170 -17.70 -1.25 0.18
C GLN A 170 -17.50 -2.59 -0.52
N MET A 171 -16.64 -3.47 0.04
CA MET A 171 -16.37 -4.79 -0.56
C MET A 171 -17.64 -5.65 -0.62
N TYR A 172 -18.50 -5.55 0.40
CA TYR A 172 -19.77 -6.25 0.42
C TYR A 172 -20.72 -5.76 -0.68
N ALA A 173 -20.85 -4.44 -0.87
CA ALA A 173 -21.63 -3.84 -1.95
C ALA A 173 -21.08 -4.19 -3.34
N ASP A 174 -19.74 -4.20 -3.50
CA ASP A 174 -19.10 -4.64 -4.74
C ASP A 174 -19.41 -6.13 -5.02
N PHE A 175 -19.42 -6.98 -3.99
CA PHE A 175 -19.77 -8.40 -4.12
C PHE A 175 -21.24 -8.62 -4.50
N GLU A 176 -22.15 -7.75 -4.03
CA GLU A 176 -23.56 -7.72 -4.43
C GLU A 176 -23.71 -7.45 -5.93
N ASP A 177 -23.00 -6.44 -6.47
CA ASP A 177 -22.97 -6.15 -7.90
C ASP A 177 -22.38 -7.34 -8.70
N TYR A 178 -21.26 -7.91 -8.25
CA TYR A 178 -20.59 -9.01 -8.95
C TYR A 178 -21.41 -10.31 -8.98
N SER A 179 -22.25 -10.52 -7.96
CA SER A 179 -23.08 -11.73 -7.84
C SER A 179 -24.48 -11.60 -8.47
N GLY A 180 -24.84 -10.42 -8.99
CA GLY A 180 -26.22 -10.15 -9.42
C GLY A 180 -27.20 -10.16 -8.24
N GLY A 181 -26.74 -9.81 -7.02
CA GLY A 181 -27.57 -9.75 -5.80
C GLY A 181 -27.55 -11.01 -4.93
N ASP A 182 -26.86 -12.10 -5.36
CA ASP A 182 -26.76 -13.33 -4.54
C ASP A 182 -25.62 -13.23 -3.51
N LEU A 183 -25.99 -12.88 -2.29
CA LEU A 183 -25.10 -12.80 -1.12
C LEU A 183 -25.38 -13.89 -0.10
N SER A 184 -26.05 -14.97 -0.47
CA SER A 184 -26.52 -16.02 0.46
C SER A 184 -25.38 -16.70 1.23
N ASP A 185 -24.17 -16.76 0.66
CA ASP A 185 -22.96 -17.34 1.23
C ASP A 185 -21.98 -16.31 1.83
N ILE A 186 -22.31 -15.00 1.83
CA ILE A 186 -21.42 -13.91 2.24
C ILE A 186 -21.95 -13.19 3.47
N SER A 187 -21.10 -12.94 4.45
CA SER A 187 -21.43 -12.23 5.69
C SER A 187 -20.39 -11.20 6.07
N MET A 188 -20.85 -10.04 6.58
CA MET A 188 -19.99 -9.03 7.20
C MET A 188 -19.88 -9.25 8.71
N LEU A 189 -18.66 -9.29 9.23
CA LEU A 189 -18.40 -9.40 10.66
C LEU A 189 -17.88 -8.07 11.20
N LEU A 190 -18.79 -7.21 11.71
CA LEU A 190 -18.50 -5.86 12.21
C LEU A 190 -18.93 -5.62 13.67
N SER A 191 -19.63 -6.55 14.31
CA SER A 191 -20.09 -6.40 15.68
C SER A 191 -20.10 -7.74 16.43
N LYS A 192 -20.01 -7.70 17.79
CA LYS A 192 -20.03 -8.89 18.65
C LYS A 192 -21.28 -9.75 18.44
N ASN A 193 -22.43 -9.15 18.14
CA ASN A 193 -23.67 -9.87 17.92
C ASN A 193 -23.68 -10.70 16.63
N LYS A 194 -22.84 -10.32 15.65
CA LYS A 194 -22.67 -11.06 14.38
C LYS A 194 -21.69 -12.23 14.46
N LEU A 195 -20.92 -12.36 15.54
CA LEU A 195 -20.09 -13.56 15.78
C LEU A 195 -20.91 -14.85 15.92
N LYS A 196 -22.17 -14.74 16.36
CA LYS A 196 -23.11 -15.85 16.47
C LYS A 196 -23.80 -16.15 15.12
N ASP A 197 -23.73 -15.25 14.18
CA ASP A 197 -24.29 -15.42 12.84
C ASP A 197 -23.21 -16.08 11.94
N ASP A 198 -23.06 -17.37 12.09
CA ASP A 198 -22.13 -18.20 11.33
C ASP A 198 -22.70 -18.64 9.97
N ARG A 199 -23.73 -17.91 9.52
CA ARG A 199 -24.29 -18.09 8.17
C ARG A 199 -23.30 -17.57 7.15
N GLY A 200 -23.22 -18.23 6.03
CA GLY A 200 -22.29 -17.94 4.96
C GLY A 200 -20.94 -18.64 5.09
N SER A 201 -20.35 -18.85 3.95
CA SER A 201 -19.03 -19.47 3.79
C SER A 201 -17.91 -18.45 3.61
N ILE A 202 -18.25 -17.19 3.27
CA ILE A 202 -17.31 -16.11 3.04
C ILE A 202 -17.57 -14.99 4.04
N HIS A 203 -16.61 -14.73 4.89
CA HIS A 203 -16.70 -13.70 5.92
C HIS A 203 -15.76 -12.53 5.61
N ILE A 204 -16.30 -11.31 5.54
CA ILE A 204 -15.55 -10.07 5.34
C ILE A 204 -15.48 -9.30 6.65
N THR A 205 -14.29 -8.92 7.10
CA THR A 205 -14.06 -8.18 8.33
C THR A 205 -12.82 -7.29 8.28
N ASN A 206 -12.52 -6.57 9.36
CA ASN A 206 -11.35 -5.70 9.48
C ASN A 206 -10.49 -6.06 10.71
N PHE A 207 -9.21 -5.63 10.69
CA PHE A 207 -8.26 -5.95 11.76
C PHE A 207 -8.70 -5.45 13.13
N GLN A 208 -9.29 -4.25 13.21
CA GLN A 208 -9.65 -3.61 14.48
C GLN A 208 -10.68 -4.44 15.25
N TYR A 209 -11.66 -4.98 14.51
CA TYR A 209 -12.68 -5.85 15.07
C TYR A 209 -12.08 -7.16 15.65
N LEU A 210 -11.06 -7.70 14.99
CA LEU A 210 -10.46 -8.98 15.38
C LEU A 210 -9.51 -8.90 16.58
N VAL A 211 -8.98 -7.72 16.93
CA VAL A 211 -8.04 -7.58 18.07
C VAL A 211 -8.58 -8.19 19.36
N ASN A 212 -9.87 -7.97 19.66
CA ASN A 212 -10.47 -8.53 20.88
C ASN A 212 -10.77 -10.02 20.75
N ILE A 213 -11.11 -10.49 19.54
CA ILE A 213 -11.44 -11.91 19.30
C ILE A 213 -10.20 -12.77 19.42
N THR A 214 -9.05 -12.32 18.89
CA THR A 214 -7.78 -13.05 18.99
C THR A 214 -7.36 -13.31 20.43
N LYS A 215 -7.77 -12.44 21.38
CA LYS A 215 -7.45 -12.57 22.80
C LYS A 215 -8.45 -13.41 23.58
N ASN A 216 -9.75 -13.24 23.29
CA ASN A 216 -10.83 -13.76 24.13
C ASN A 216 -11.50 -15.01 23.56
N ASN A 217 -11.34 -15.29 22.28
CA ASN A 217 -11.95 -16.43 21.58
C ASN A 217 -11.03 -16.88 20.43
N PRO A 218 -9.82 -17.36 20.69
CA PRO A 218 -8.86 -17.75 19.65
C PRO A 218 -9.34 -18.93 18.80
N GLU A 219 -10.14 -19.85 19.36
CA GLU A 219 -10.72 -21.00 18.65
C GLU A 219 -11.69 -20.61 17.53
N PHE A 220 -12.22 -19.38 17.56
CA PHE A 220 -13.06 -18.82 16.49
C PHE A 220 -12.40 -18.91 15.11
N PHE A 221 -11.08 -18.87 15.05
CA PHE A 221 -10.34 -18.87 13.80
C PHE A 221 -10.08 -20.27 13.22
N GLU A 222 -10.23 -21.33 14.00
CA GLU A 222 -9.97 -22.71 13.55
C GLU A 222 -10.93 -23.20 12.47
N LYS A 223 -12.11 -22.55 12.34
CA LYS A 223 -13.11 -22.85 11.32
C LYS A 223 -12.74 -22.34 9.90
N TYR A 224 -11.72 -21.48 9.77
CA TYR A 224 -11.35 -20.92 8.48
C TYR A 224 -10.30 -21.76 7.78
N ASP A 225 -10.66 -22.24 6.59
CA ASP A 225 -9.78 -23.02 5.71
C ASP A 225 -8.99 -22.13 4.74
N ALA A 226 -9.41 -20.87 4.57
CA ALA A 226 -8.69 -19.88 3.76
C ALA A 226 -8.70 -18.50 4.43
N VAL A 227 -7.57 -17.78 4.34
CA VAL A 227 -7.42 -16.40 4.82
C VAL A 227 -6.87 -15.54 3.69
N LEU A 228 -7.63 -14.54 3.26
CA LEU A 228 -7.26 -13.59 2.23
C LEU A 228 -7.13 -12.19 2.85
N VAL A 229 -6.04 -11.50 2.57
CA VAL A 229 -5.70 -10.23 3.25
C VAL A 229 -5.47 -9.12 2.25
N ASP A 230 -6.26 -8.04 2.37
CA ASP A 230 -6.05 -6.81 1.60
C ASP A 230 -4.96 -5.95 2.25
N GLU A 231 -4.19 -5.24 1.41
CA GLU A 231 -3.04 -4.42 1.80
C GLU A 231 -2.06 -5.18 2.71
N CYS A 232 -1.74 -6.41 2.33
CA CYS A 232 -0.91 -7.36 3.09
C CYS A 232 0.50 -6.82 3.43
N HIS A 233 0.98 -5.77 2.73
CA HIS A 233 2.22 -5.08 3.07
C HIS A 233 2.19 -4.45 4.47
N ARG A 234 0.98 -4.21 5.03
CA ARG A 234 0.77 -3.74 6.42
C ARG A 234 0.61 -4.91 7.39
N LEU A 235 1.44 -5.93 7.28
CA LEU A 235 1.38 -7.15 8.08
C LEU A 235 1.47 -6.83 9.58
N SER A 236 0.29 -6.60 10.20
CA SER A 236 0.16 -6.29 11.63
C SER A 236 0.30 -7.55 12.51
N GLU A 237 0.58 -7.38 13.79
CA GLU A 237 0.60 -8.50 14.73
C GLU A 237 -0.77 -9.19 14.83
N THR A 238 -1.87 -8.44 14.74
CA THR A 238 -3.22 -9.03 14.67
C THR A 238 -3.38 -9.92 13.45
N THR A 239 -2.92 -9.47 12.27
CA THR A 239 -2.98 -10.28 11.04
C THR A 239 -2.20 -11.58 11.19
N LYS A 240 -0.98 -11.50 11.70
CA LYS A 240 -0.13 -12.67 11.97
C LYS A 240 -0.81 -13.63 12.93
N THR A 241 -1.39 -13.10 14.01
CA THR A 241 -2.12 -13.90 15.02
C THR A 241 -3.32 -14.61 14.40
N VAL A 242 -4.15 -13.92 13.60
CA VAL A 242 -5.30 -14.50 12.90
C VAL A 242 -4.86 -15.64 11.98
N ILE A 243 -3.85 -15.41 11.15
CA ILE A 243 -3.32 -16.43 10.25
C ILE A 243 -2.80 -17.65 11.04
N ASN A 244 -2.10 -17.45 12.15
CA ASN A 244 -1.58 -18.54 12.97
C ASN A 244 -2.68 -19.31 13.72
N LEU A 245 -3.75 -18.64 14.17
CA LEU A 245 -4.89 -19.25 14.82
C LEU A 245 -5.80 -20.02 13.85
N SER A 246 -5.76 -19.70 12.56
CA SER A 246 -6.46 -20.46 11.51
C SER A 246 -5.67 -21.74 11.16
N LYS A 247 -5.58 -22.67 12.12
CA LYS A 247 -4.73 -23.87 12.05
C LYS A 247 -5.09 -24.79 10.88
N ASN A 248 -6.38 -24.88 10.55
CA ASN A 248 -6.90 -25.76 9.50
C ASN A 248 -6.76 -25.17 8.10
N ARG A 249 -6.24 -23.95 7.96
CA ARG A 249 -6.16 -23.27 6.66
C ARG A 249 -5.38 -24.06 5.60
N LEU A 250 -5.97 -24.11 4.43
CA LEU A 250 -5.38 -24.69 3.21
C LEU A 250 -4.79 -23.59 2.32
N TYR A 251 -5.37 -22.38 2.37
CA TYR A 251 -4.97 -21.24 1.55
C TYR A 251 -4.64 -20.01 2.38
N THR A 252 -3.59 -19.29 2.00
CA THR A 252 -3.29 -17.97 2.54
C THR A 252 -2.88 -17.05 1.40
N GLY A 253 -3.66 -16.01 1.14
CA GLY A 253 -3.43 -15.05 0.06
C GLY A 253 -3.26 -13.63 0.56
N GLY A 254 -2.24 -12.92 0.07
CA GLY A 254 -2.01 -11.52 0.35
C GLY A 254 -2.09 -10.67 -0.92
N PHE A 255 -2.83 -9.55 -0.87
CA PHE A 255 -2.97 -8.61 -1.98
C PHE A 255 -2.46 -7.24 -1.58
N SER A 256 -1.70 -6.59 -2.45
CA SER A 256 -1.26 -5.21 -2.26
C SER A 256 -0.82 -4.60 -3.59
N GLY A 257 -0.79 -3.29 -3.68
CA GLY A 257 -0.22 -2.55 -4.83
C GLY A 257 1.01 -1.73 -4.46
N SER A 258 1.62 -2.01 -3.31
CA SER A 258 2.72 -1.21 -2.78
C SER A 258 3.73 -2.05 -1.99
N ILE A 259 4.05 -3.23 -2.49
CA ILE A 259 5.03 -4.13 -1.88
C ILE A 259 6.43 -3.61 -2.18
N VAL A 260 7.22 -3.38 -1.14
CA VAL A 260 8.63 -3.05 -1.30
C VAL A 260 9.45 -4.34 -1.33
N LYS A 261 9.97 -4.66 -2.51
CA LYS A 261 10.78 -5.85 -2.78
C LYS A 261 12.24 -5.54 -2.46
N ASP A 262 12.70 -6.00 -1.32
CA ASP A 262 14.10 -5.88 -0.91
C ASP A 262 14.57 -7.14 -0.15
N THR A 263 15.79 -7.15 0.34
CA THR A 263 16.34 -8.27 1.11
C THR A 263 16.06 -8.17 2.61
N SER A 264 15.17 -7.27 3.05
CA SER A 264 14.89 -7.07 4.47
C SER A 264 14.07 -8.20 5.08
N ALA A 265 14.16 -8.36 6.40
CA ALA A 265 13.31 -9.29 7.14
C ALA A 265 11.82 -8.93 7.01
N ASP A 266 11.45 -7.66 6.76
CA ASP A 266 10.05 -7.27 6.53
C ASP A 266 9.49 -7.92 5.26
N TYR A 267 10.29 -7.99 4.17
CA TYR A 267 9.88 -8.67 2.95
C TYR A 267 9.84 -10.20 3.12
N LEU A 268 10.81 -10.77 3.82
CA LEU A 268 10.80 -12.20 4.15
C LEU A 268 9.61 -12.57 5.05
N ASN A 269 9.23 -11.70 6.01
CA ASN A 269 8.02 -11.88 6.81
C ASN A 269 6.75 -11.95 5.95
N LEU A 270 6.63 -11.08 4.95
CA LEU A 270 5.49 -11.14 4.02
C LEU A 270 5.42 -12.52 3.34
N MET A 271 6.55 -12.99 2.82
CA MET A 271 6.63 -14.30 2.17
C MET A 271 6.38 -15.46 3.12
N ALA A 272 6.80 -15.36 4.38
CA ALA A 272 6.57 -16.39 5.38
C ALA A 272 5.08 -16.66 5.62
N TYR A 273 4.27 -15.60 5.63
CA TYR A 273 2.83 -15.69 5.88
C TYR A 273 2.01 -15.95 4.61
N PHE A 274 2.33 -15.27 3.50
CA PHE A 274 1.49 -15.31 2.30
C PHE A 274 2.10 -16.09 1.14
N GLY A 275 3.40 -16.31 1.13
CA GLY A 275 4.08 -16.89 -0.03
C GLY A 275 4.71 -15.86 -0.95
N GLY A 276 5.40 -16.37 -1.96
CA GLY A 276 6.07 -15.55 -2.97
C GLY A 276 5.08 -14.76 -3.85
N ILE A 277 5.58 -13.70 -4.46
CA ILE A 277 4.79 -12.90 -5.41
C ILE A 277 4.56 -13.71 -6.69
N LEU A 278 3.29 -13.98 -7.02
CA LEU A 278 2.91 -14.73 -8.22
C LEU A 278 2.67 -13.84 -9.43
N LYS A 279 2.08 -12.67 -9.21
CA LYS A 279 1.79 -11.70 -10.27
C LYS A 279 2.07 -10.29 -9.79
N THR A 280 2.74 -9.53 -10.63
CA THR A 280 2.92 -8.09 -10.47
C THR A 280 2.26 -7.40 -11.64
N VAL A 281 1.44 -6.37 -11.35
CA VAL A 281 0.86 -5.49 -12.38
C VAL A 281 1.13 -4.05 -11.97
N THR A 282 1.88 -3.36 -12.81
CA THR A 282 2.30 -1.98 -12.59
C THR A 282 1.24 -0.98 -13.04
N LYS A 283 1.32 0.24 -12.51
CA LYS A 283 0.46 1.35 -12.97
C LYS A 283 0.64 1.64 -14.46
N LYS A 284 1.88 1.52 -14.96
CA LYS A 284 2.21 1.74 -16.37
C LYS A 284 1.50 0.72 -17.28
N GLU A 285 1.48 -0.56 -16.89
CA GLU A 285 0.74 -1.59 -17.65
C GLU A 285 -0.76 -1.29 -17.69
N LEU A 286 -1.36 -0.85 -16.57
CA LEU A 286 -2.78 -0.47 -16.53
C LEU A 286 -3.07 0.74 -17.43
N MET A 287 -2.19 1.75 -17.45
CA MET A 287 -2.33 2.88 -18.38
C MET A 287 -2.24 2.45 -19.85
N ASN A 288 -1.27 1.60 -20.19
CA ASN A 288 -1.09 1.10 -21.56
C ASN A 288 -2.30 0.29 -22.04
N LYS A 289 -3.01 -0.37 -21.13
CA LYS A 289 -4.25 -1.13 -21.39
C LYS A 289 -5.52 -0.25 -21.32
N GLY A 290 -5.41 1.07 -21.13
CA GLY A 290 -6.56 1.98 -20.99
C GLY A 290 -7.39 1.78 -19.70
N ARG A 291 -6.89 1.00 -18.75
CA ARG A 291 -7.59 0.72 -17.46
C ARG A 291 -7.35 1.78 -16.39
N ALA A 292 -6.39 2.65 -16.61
CA ALA A 292 -6.07 3.77 -15.74
C ALA A 292 -5.79 5.02 -16.57
N THR A 293 -6.24 6.17 -16.04
CA THR A 293 -5.97 7.48 -16.66
C THR A 293 -4.47 7.75 -16.72
N PRO A 294 -3.92 8.14 -17.87
CA PRO A 294 -2.51 8.52 -18.02
C PRO A 294 -2.10 9.64 -17.07
N ILE A 295 -0.88 9.56 -16.53
CA ILE A 295 -0.32 10.55 -15.61
C ILE A 295 0.68 11.48 -16.31
N SER A 296 0.62 12.77 -15.98
CA SER A 296 1.66 13.76 -16.25
C SER A 296 2.21 14.25 -14.91
N ILE A 297 3.51 14.14 -14.68
CA ILE A 297 4.14 14.59 -13.43
C ILE A 297 4.91 15.88 -13.68
N ARG A 298 4.66 16.89 -12.82
CA ARG A 298 5.44 18.11 -12.74
C ARG A 298 6.08 18.21 -11.36
N CYS A 299 7.40 18.13 -11.32
CA CYS A 299 8.19 18.40 -10.12
C CYS A 299 8.58 19.86 -10.11
N ILE A 300 8.08 20.64 -9.15
CA ILE A 300 8.37 22.06 -9.03
C ILE A 300 9.24 22.25 -7.79
N THR A 301 10.51 22.51 -8.00
CA THR A 301 11.44 22.86 -6.91
C THR A 301 11.28 24.34 -6.58
N VAL A 302 10.96 24.64 -5.32
CA VAL A 302 10.60 25.97 -4.86
C VAL A 302 11.58 26.45 -3.80
N ASN A 303 12.23 27.58 -4.03
CA ASN A 303 12.95 28.36 -3.01
C ASN A 303 12.03 29.43 -2.44
N SER A 304 11.52 29.21 -1.21
CA SER A 304 10.54 30.09 -0.57
C SER A 304 10.99 30.62 0.79
N ILE A 305 12.22 30.33 1.20
CA ILE A 305 12.77 30.63 2.52
C ILE A 305 14.02 31.50 2.34
N ASP A 306 14.15 32.55 3.16
CA ASP A 306 15.31 33.42 3.10
C ASP A 306 16.61 32.75 3.56
N GLU A 307 17.74 33.29 3.13
CA GLU A 307 19.06 32.71 3.42
C GLU A 307 19.41 32.75 4.92
N SER A 308 18.88 33.71 5.68
CA SER A 308 19.09 33.78 7.13
C SER A 308 18.47 32.56 7.82
N LYS A 309 17.21 32.23 7.49
CA LYS A 309 16.52 31.04 8.04
C LYS A 309 17.15 29.74 7.59
N LYS A 310 17.63 29.66 6.36
CA LYS A 310 18.36 28.47 5.88
C LYS A 310 19.65 28.25 6.67
N LYS A 311 20.41 29.30 6.96
CA LYS A 311 21.62 29.24 7.80
C LYS A 311 21.29 28.80 9.22
N GLU A 312 20.22 29.34 9.82
CA GLU A 312 19.74 28.92 11.15
C GLU A 312 19.47 27.40 11.18
N LEU A 313 18.74 26.86 10.19
CA LEU A 313 18.46 25.43 10.08
C LEU A 313 19.73 24.60 9.86
N TYR A 314 20.70 25.14 9.12
CA TYR A 314 22.00 24.47 8.93
C TYR A 314 22.76 24.33 10.25
N TYR A 315 22.91 25.42 11.04
CA TYR A 315 23.62 25.37 12.30
C TYR A 315 22.88 24.52 13.36
N ALA A 316 21.54 24.51 13.33
CA ALA A 316 20.74 23.63 14.18
C ALA A 316 21.05 22.14 13.95
N LYS A 317 21.47 21.74 12.74
CA LYS A 317 21.75 20.35 12.38
C LYS A 317 22.82 19.68 13.25
N SER A 318 23.83 20.42 13.71
CA SER A 318 24.87 19.89 14.61
C SER A 318 24.46 19.91 16.09
N GLN A 319 23.41 20.64 16.45
CA GLN A 319 23.03 20.92 17.84
C GLN A 319 21.81 20.10 18.30
N ILE A 320 20.95 19.66 17.38
CA ILE A 320 19.71 18.98 17.70
C ILE A 320 19.55 17.65 16.98
N PRO A 321 18.79 16.68 17.57
CA PRO A 321 18.47 15.43 16.89
C PRO A 321 17.77 15.65 15.54
N GLY A 322 18.05 14.78 14.57
CA GLY A 322 17.52 14.87 13.21
C GLY A 322 15.99 14.95 13.13
N GLU A 323 15.27 14.32 14.05
CA GLU A 323 13.80 14.43 14.13
C GLU A 323 13.34 15.86 14.48
N LYS A 324 14.03 16.53 15.42
CA LYS A 324 13.72 17.90 15.76
C LYS A 324 14.06 18.85 14.61
N LEU A 325 15.20 18.63 13.95
CA LEU A 325 15.58 19.41 12.77
C LEU A 325 14.52 19.27 11.64
N LEU A 326 14.07 18.05 11.37
CA LEU A 326 13.00 17.81 10.38
C LEU A 326 11.73 18.59 10.71
N ARG A 327 11.32 18.62 11.98
CA ARG A 327 10.14 19.39 12.43
C ARG A 327 10.34 20.90 12.18
N LEU A 328 11.53 21.44 12.44
CA LEU A 328 11.85 22.84 12.16
C LEU A 328 11.84 23.16 10.67
N GLU A 329 12.38 22.27 9.82
CA GLU A 329 12.32 22.43 8.37
C GLU A 329 10.86 22.44 7.87
N LEU A 330 10.05 21.49 8.31
CA LEU A 330 8.64 21.41 7.93
C LEU A 330 7.85 22.62 8.43
N GLN A 331 8.15 23.11 9.64
CA GLN A 331 7.52 24.32 10.17
C GLN A 331 7.87 25.55 9.31
N ALA A 332 9.14 25.73 8.95
CA ALA A 332 9.56 26.84 8.07
C ALA A 332 8.86 26.79 6.70
N ILE A 333 8.69 25.59 6.13
CA ILE A 333 7.95 25.37 4.87
C ILE A 333 6.48 25.79 5.03
N ARG A 334 5.82 25.38 6.11
CA ARG A 334 4.39 25.67 6.39
C ARG A 334 4.13 27.13 6.69
N ASP A 335 5.10 27.83 7.29
CA ASP A 335 4.98 29.25 7.66
C ASP A 335 5.34 30.18 6.51
N SER A 336 5.89 29.67 5.43
CA SER A 336 6.24 30.48 4.26
C SER A 336 5.00 31.01 3.54
N LYS A 337 4.67 32.29 3.75
CA LYS A 337 3.55 32.97 3.07
C LYS A 337 3.74 32.94 1.54
N ARG A 338 4.93 33.22 1.05
CA ARG A 338 5.26 33.19 -0.40
C ARG A 338 4.94 31.83 -1.02
N ARG A 339 5.21 30.76 -0.29
CA ARG A 339 4.90 29.42 -0.73
C ARG A 339 3.39 29.15 -0.79
N MET A 340 2.63 29.59 0.20
CA MET A 340 1.16 29.48 0.18
C MET A 340 0.55 30.29 -0.96
N GLU A 341 1.02 31.54 -1.18
CA GLU A 341 0.64 32.37 -2.31
C GLU A 341 0.96 31.69 -3.67
N PHE A 342 2.13 31.06 -3.79
CA PHE A 342 2.50 30.30 -4.99
C PHE A 342 1.50 29.18 -5.26
N ILE A 343 1.13 28.39 -4.25
CA ILE A 343 0.13 27.31 -4.39
C ILE A 343 -1.23 27.89 -4.77
N ALA A 344 -1.65 28.99 -4.15
CA ALA A 344 -2.91 29.68 -4.46
C ALA A 344 -2.95 30.20 -5.92
N LYS A 345 -1.87 30.84 -6.37
CA LYS A 345 -1.72 31.29 -7.76
C LYS A 345 -1.68 30.11 -8.75
N LEU A 346 -1.10 28.99 -8.35
CA LEU A 346 -1.13 27.76 -9.15
C LEU A 346 -2.57 27.24 -9.27
N CYS A 347 -3.33 27.19 -8.17
CA CYS A 347 -4.74 26.79 -8.19
C CYS A 347 -5.59 27.68 -9.11
N LYS A 348 -5.32 28.98 -9.16
CA LYS A 348 -6.01 29.90 -10.07
C LYS A 348 -5.78 29.58 -11.56
N LYS A 349 -4.60 29.06 -11.91
CA LYS A 349 -4.19 28.76 -13.30
C LYS A 349 -4.64 27.39 -13.80
N LEU A 350 -5.18 26.52 -12.93
CA LEU A 350 -5.57 25.18 -13.29
C LEU A 350 -7.08 25.10 -13.46
N ASP A 351 -7.53 24.64 -14.62
CA ASP A 351 -8.96 24.48 -14.92
C ASP A 351 -9.44 23.09 -14.50
N GLY A 352 -10.58 23.04 -13.80
CA GLY A 352 -11.17 21.80 -13.30
C GLY A 352 -10.91 21.52 -11.81
N ASN A 353 -11.24 20.33 -11.35
CA ASN A 353 -11.10 19.98 -9.95
C ASN A 353 -9.65 19.80 -9.53
N ILE A 354 -9.32 20.27 -8.33
CA ILE A 354 -7.99 20.16 -7.74
C ILE A 354 -8.10 19.48 -6.38
N LEU A 355 -7.30 18.45 -6.16
CA LEU A 355 -7.06 17.86 -4.84
C LEU A 355 -5.69 18.31 -4.34
N ILE A 356 -5.64 18.89 -3.15
CA ILE A 356 -4.40 19.34 -2.52
C ILE A 356 -4.16 18.48 -1.29
N PHE A 357 -3.04 17.80 -1.26
CA PHE A 357 -2.63 16.98 -0.14
C PHE A 357 -1.65 17.69 0.79
N PHE A 358 -1.89 17.57 2.09
CA PHE A 358 -0.98 17.96 3.16
C PHE A 358 -0.87 16.86 4.22
N VAL A 359 0.09 16.97 5.16
CA VAL A 359 0.42 15.87 6.10
C VAL A 359 -0.24 16.07 7.47
N SER A 360 -0.03 17.23 8.10
CA SER A 360 -0.37 17.43 9.50
C SER A 360 -1.42 18.51 9.73
N THR A 361 -2.35 18.20 10.63
CA THR A 361 -3.39 19.15 11.09
C THR A 361 -2.95 19.96 12.32
N MET A 362 -1.84 19.60 12.97
CA MET A 362 -1.46 20.11 14.32
C MET A 362 -1.19 21.61 14.38
N ASP A 363 -0.70 22.22 13.30
CA ASP A 363 -0.34 23.65 13.24
C ASP A 363 -1.33 24.49 12.43
N GLY A 364 -2.46 23.90 12.01
CA GLY A 364 -3.50 24.58 11.23
C GLY A 364 -3.09 24.95 9.80
N TYR A 365 -2.02 24.36 9.27
CA TYR A 365 -1.51 24.67 7.92
C TYR A 365 -2.57 24.55 6.84
N GLY A 366 -3.34 23.45 6.81
CA GLY A 366 -4.40 23.26 5.82
C GLY A 366 -5.44 24.37 5.80
N LYS A 367 -5.81 24.91 6.99
CA LYS A 367 -6.76 26.03 7.10
C LYS A 367 -6.15 27.34 6.61
N ARG A 368 -4.89 27.63 6.99
CA ARG A 368 -4.17 28.81 6.49
C ARG A 368 -4.01 28.79 4.97
N LEU A 369 -3.72 27.62 4.41
CA LEU A 369 -3.62 27.44 2.97
C LEU A 369 -4.96 27.71 2.26
N ILE A 370 -6.09 27.29 2.84
CA ILE A 370 -7.43 27.58 2.31
C ILE A 370 -7.70 29.07 2.30
N GLU A 371 -7.41 29.78 3.36
CA GLU A 371 -7.61 31.24 3.41
C GLU A 371 -6.78 31.95 2.34
N GLU A 372 -5.56 31.49 2.11
CA GLU A 372 -4.73 32.03 1.03
C GLU A 372 -5.32 31.71 -0.35
N ILE A 373 -5.79 30.48 -0.58
CA ILE A 373 -6.40 30.07 -1.86
C ILE A 373 -7.67 30.90 -2.15
N LYS A 374 -8.51 31.16 -1.15
CA LYS A 374 -9.73 31.98 -1.30
C LYS A 374 -9.44 33.39 -1.85
N MET A 375 -8.30 33.98 -1.48
CA MET A 375 -7.94 35.29 -1.99
C MET A 375 -7.71 35.33 -3.51
N TYR A 376 -7.35 34.22 -4.12
CA TYR A 376 -7.01 34.12 -5.54
C TYR A 376 -8.06 33.40 -6.40
N THR A 377 -9.00 32.67 -5.78
CA THR A 377 -9.95 31.76 -6.47
C THR A 377 -11.39 31.97 -5.97
N GLN A 378 -11.90 33.23 -6.08
CA GLN A 378 -13.24 33.61 -5.58
C GLN A 378 -14.41 32.90 -6.31
N ASP A 379 -14.18 32.42 -7.50
CA ASP A 379 -15.14 31.73 -8.37
C ASP A 379 -15.20 30.21 -8.13
N ARG A 380 -14.41 29.69 -7.19
CA ARG A 380 -14.27 28.24 -6.94
C ARG A 380 -14.83 27.84 -5.58
N THR A 381 -15.46 26.66 -5.54
CA THR A 381 -15.84 26.05 -4.25
C THR A 381 -14.63 25.39 -3.62
N ILE A 382 -14.28 25.81 -2.38
CA ILE A 382 -13.18 25.24 -1.62
C ILE A 382 -13.74 24.43 -0.46
N MET A 383 -13.26 23.19 -0.34
CA MET A 383 -13.68 22.22 0.68
C MET A 383 -12.46 21.72 1.45
N TYR A 384 -12.69 21.32 2.70
CA TYR A 384 -11.66 20.82 3.61
C TYR A 384 -12.06 19.50 4.23
N ILE A 385 -11.13 18.53 4.21
CA ILE A 385 -11.32 17.22 4.86
C ILE A 385 -10.09 16.86 5.69
N ASP A 386 -10.32 16.59 6.97
CA ASP A 386 -9.36 15.96 7.88
C ASP A 386 -10.04 14.85 8.69
N GLN A 387 -9.33 14.29 9.67
CA GLN A 387 -9.84 13.21 10.52
C GLN A 387 -11.05 13.62 11.39
N HIS A 388 -11.26 14.91 11.62
CA HIS A 388 -12.36 15.44 12.45
C HIS A 388 -13.64 15.75 11.67
N VAL A 389 -13.59 15.75 10.34
CA VAL A 389 -14.77 15.98 9.50
C VAL A 389 -15.65 14.74 9.51
N PRO A 390 -16.96 14.84 9.86
CA PRO A 390 -17.88 13.72 9.85
C PRO A 390 -18.00 13.04 8.49
N GLU A 391 -18.26 11.73 8.48
CA GLU A 391 -18.29 10.92 7.25
C GLU A 391 -19.36 11.39 6.26
N ASP A 392 -20.55 11.81 6.75
CA ASP A 392 -21.61 12.37 5.91
C ASP A 392 -21.15 13.63 5.15
N SER A 393 -20.39 14.51 5.82
CA SER A 393 -19.82 15.70 5.18
C SER A 393 -18.75 15.34 4.17
N ARG A 394 -17.89 14.35 4.47
CA ARG A 394 -16.89 13.85 3.53
C ARG A 394 -17.56 13.29 2.28
N SER A 395 -18.64 12.53 2.44
CA SER A 395 -19.39 11.95 1.34
C SER A 395 -20.03 13.04 0.45
N LYS A 396 -20.61 14.10 1.05
CA LYS A 396 -21.13 15.26 0.31
C LYS A 396 -20.05 16.00 -0.49
N PHE A 397 -18.87 16.22 0.10
CA PHE A 397 -17.76 16.88 -0.60
C PHE A 397 -17.24 16.06 -1.77
N LYS A 398 -17.16 14.73 -1.60
CA LYS A 398 -16.77 13.81 -2.68
C LYS A 398 -17.80 13.80 -3.80
N ALA A 399 -19.09 13.72 -3.47
CA ALA A 399 -20.17 13.81 -4.46
C ALA A 399 -20.11 15.14 -5.24
N LYS A 400 -19.79 16.25 -4.56
CA LYS A 400 -19.61 17.54 -5.23
C LYS A 400 -18.43 17.55 -6.19
N MET A 401 -17.28 16.97 -5.79
CA MET A 401 -16.11 16.80 -6.67
C MET A 401 -16.42 15.92 -7.88
N GLU A 402 -17.24 14.88 -7.71
CA GLU A 402 -17.59 13.95 -8.79
C GLU A 402 -18.55 14.60 -9.81
N ASN A 403 -19.59 15.30 -9.31
CA ASN A 403 -20.71 15.78 -10.13
C ASN A 403 -20.53 17.19 -10.70
N SER A 404 -19.50 17.92 -10.30
CA SER A 404 -19.21 19.26 -10.81
C SER A 404 -17.71 19.46 -11.02
N SER A 405 -17.37 20.46 -11.81
CA SER A 405 -16.00 20.90 -12.07
C SER A 405 -15.69 22.18 -11.30
N ASN A 406 -14.41 22.56 -11.33
CA ASN A 406 -13.95 23.83 -10.76
C ASN A 406 -14.00 23.92 -9.22
N ASN A 407 -13.85 22.77 -8.53
CA ASN A 407 -13.77 22.71 -7.07
C ASN A 407 -12.31 22.48 -6.62
N ILE A 408 -12.01 22.91 -5.40
CA ILE A 408 -10.74 22.65 -4.72
C ILE A 408 -11.04 21.88 -3.43
N LEU A 409 -10.40 20.72 -3.27
CA LEU A 409 -10.48 19.92 -2.06
C LEU A 409 -9.12 19.88 -1.40
N VAL A 410 -9.01 20.39 -0.17
CA VAL A 410 -7.77 20.32 0.64
C VAL A 410 -7.95 19.23 1.66
N SER A 411 -7.04 18.24 1.67
CA SER A 411 -7.18 17.06 2.53
C SER A 411 -5.84 16.52 3.01
N THR A 412 -5.85 15.86 4.17
CA THR A 412 -4.71 15.05 4.59
C THR A 412 -4.58 13.78 3.75
N TYR A 413 -3.34 13.28 3.60
CA TYR A 413 -3.12 12.02 2.89
C TYR A 413 -3.89 10.84 3.51
N GLU A 414 -3.93 10.76 4.84
CA GLU A 414 -4.56 9.66 5.58
C GLU A 414 -6.07 9.62 5.39
N THR A 415 -6.73 10.77 5.47
CA THR A 415 -8.19 10.85 5.45
C THR A 415 -8.80 10.40 4.12
N LEU A 416 -8.14 10.69 3.01
CA LEU A 416 -8.56 10.21 1.69
C LEU A 416 -7.93 8.87 1.29
N SER A 417 -7.00 8.31 2.08
CA SER A 417 -6.39 7.01 1.75
C SER A 417 -7.38 5.85 1.82
N THR A 418 -8.50 6.00 2.51
CA THR A 418 -9.47 4.93 2.79
C THR A 418 -10.82 5.14 2.10
N GLY A 419 -11.21 4.16 1.28
CA GLY A 419 -12.61 3.82 0.99
C GLY A 419 -13.41 4.67 0.00
N HIS A 420 -12.92 5.81 -0.51
CA HIS A 420 -13.72 6.63 -1.42
C HIS A 420 -12.94 7.16 -2.61
N THR A 421 -13.47 6.95 -3.79
CA THR A 421 -12.87 7.37 -5.04
C THR A 421 -13.52 8.65 -5.54
N ILE A 422 -12.72 9.63 -5.94
CA ILE A 422 -13.13 10.79 -6.74
C ILE A 422 -12.58 10.54 -8.14
N ARG A 423 -13.47 10.38 -9.13
CA ARG A 423 -13.06 10.07 -10.52
C ARG A 423 -12.74 11.34 -11.30
N ASN A 424 -13.57 12.40 -11.12
CA ASN A 424 -13.39 13.70 -11.77
C ASN A 424 -12.28 14.51 -11.09
N LEU A 425 -11.01 14.08 -11.29
CA LEU A 425 -9.84 14.65 -10.62
C LEU A 425 -8.69 14.84 -11.61
N PRO A 426 -8.67 15.95 -12.38
CA PRO A 426 -7.61 16.24 -13.35
C PRO A 426 -6.30 16.72 -12.70
N TYR A 427 -6.31 17.27 -11.48
CA TYR A 427 -5.13 17.79 -10.80
C TYR A 427 -5.01 17.32 -9.36
N ILE A 428 -3.81 16.91 -8.99
CA ILE A 428 -3.43 16.62 -7.60
C ILE A 428 -2.16 17.38 -7.27
N ILE A 429 -2.15 18.15 -6.18
CA ILE A 429 -0.99 18.90 -5.69
C ILE A 429 -0.50 18.26 -4.40
N CYS A 430 0.76 17.81 -4.40
CA CYS A 430 1.50 17.41 -3.22
C CYS A 430 2.04 18.68 -2.55
N ALA A 431 1.21 19.32 -1.70
CA ALA A 431 1.52 20.61 -1.09
C ALA A 431 2.43 20.49 0.12
N GLU A 432 2.62 19.31 0.68
CA GLU A 432 3.55 19.07 1.78
C GLU A 432 4.40 17.83 1.51
N PRO A 433 5.72 17.87 1.76
CA PRO A 433 6.62 16.79 1.38
C PRO A 433 6.34 15.50 2.16
N ILE A 434 6.29 14.39 1.43
CA ILE A 434 6.19 13.03 1.97
C ILE A 434 7.40 12.20 1.57
N LYS A 435 7.79 11.27 2.44
CA LYS A 435 8.86 10.29 2.19
C LYS A 435 8.32 8.91 1.83
N ALA A 436 7.18 8.52 2.43
CA ALA A 436 6.66 7.17 2.33
C ALA A 436 6.15 6.86 0.91
N GLU A 437 6.78 5.91 0.24
CA GLU A 437 6.42 5.48 -1.12
C GLU A 437 5.00 4.90 -1.18
N THR A 438 4.56 4.21 -0.14
CA THR A 438 3.20 3.66 -0.05
C THR A 438 2.15 4.76 -0.07
N THR A 439 2.35 5.83 0.72
CA THR A 439 1.46 7.00 0.74
C THR A 439 1.45 7.70 -0.62
N LEU A 440 2.63 7.89 -1.23
CA LEU A 440 2.78 8.47 -2.56
C LEU A 440 2.06 7.65 -3.63
N SER A 441 2.26 6.33 -3.63
CA SER A 441 1.63 5.39 -4.55
C SER A 441 0.09 5.44 -4.46
N GLN A 442 -0.45 5.46 -3.23
CA GLN A 442 -1.88 5.55 -2.97
C GLN A 442 -2.46 6.90 -3.41
N ALA A 443 -1.77 8.00 -3.13
CA ALA A 443 -2.20 9.35 -3.52
C ALA A 443 -2.23 9.52 -5.06
N ILE A 444 -1.20 9.06 -5.76
CA ILE A 444 -1.16 9.07 -7.23
C ILE A 444 -2.29 8.22 -7.81
N GLY A 445 -2.53 7.03 -7.25
CA GLY A 445 -3.60 6.13 -7.68
C GLY A 445 -5.01 6.75 -7.65
N ARG A 446 -5.24 7.79 -6.84
CA ARG A 446 -6.51 8.53 -6.82
C ARG A 446 -6.79 9.25 -8.15
N GLY A 447 -5.77 9.88 -8.73
CA GLY A 447 -5.88 10.55 -10.03
C GLY A 447 -6.01 9.60 -11.21
N MET A 448 -5.58 8.36 -11.08
CA MET A 448 -5.56 7.37 -12.16
C MET A 448 -6.93 6.75 -12.47
N THR A 449 -7.99 7.11 -11.76
CA THR A 449 -9.35 6.63 -12.05
C THR A 449 -9.86 7.22 -13.34
N ASN A 450 -10.37 6.39 -14.25
CA ASN A 450 -10.94 6.85 -15.50
C ASN A 450 -12.23 7.67 -15.25
N HIS A 451 -12.39 8.76 -15.98
CA HIS A 451 -13.58 9.58 -15.99
C HIS A 451 -13.68 10.27 -17.36
N HIS A 452 -14.93 10.43 -17.87
CA HIS A 452 -15.19 11.03 -19.19
C HIS A 452 -14.69 12.48 -19.33
N SER A 453 -14.53 13.20 -18.20
CA SER A 453 -14.09 14.60 -18.19
C SER A 453 -12.56 14.78 -18.27
N LYS A 454 -11.78 13.69 -18.33
CA LYS A 454 -10.32 13.81 -18.36
C LYS A 454 -9.66 12.69 -19.16
N ASP A 455 -8.78 13.04 -20.08
CA ASP A 455 -7.92 12.12 -20.84
C ASP A 455 -6.61 11.81 -20.09
N LYS A 456 -6.20 12.69 -19.19
CA LYS A 456 -5.01 12.56 -18.34
C LYS A 456 -5.23 13.29 -17.02
N PHE A 457 -4.45 12.91 -16.00
CA PHE A 457 -4.36 13.73 -14.80
C PHE A 457 -2.93 14.22 -14.59
N THR A 458 -2.79 15.34 -13.88
CA THR A 458 -1.51 15.95 -13.58
C THR A 458 -1.23 15.86 -12.10
N TRP A 459 -0.13 15.19 -11.74
CA TRP A 459 0.44 15.18 -10.40
C TRP A 459 1.48 16.30 -10.30
N ILE A 460 1.25 17.27 -9.40
CA ILE A 460 2.16 18.40 -9.16
C ILE A 460 2.87 18.16 -7.84
N ASP A 461 4.16 17.89 -7.90
CA ASP A 461 5.02 17.61 -6.75
C ASP A 461 5.83 18.86 -6.38
N ILE A 462 5.48 19.50 -5.26
CA ILE A 462 6.22 20.65 -4.75
C ILE A 462 7.40 20.15 -3.90
N ILE A 463 8.60 20.52 -4.30
CA ILE A 463 9.86 20.13 -3.68
C ILE A 463 10.49 21.37 -3.06
N ASP A 464 10.57 21.41 -1.73
CA ASP A 464 11.07 22.57 -1.01
C ASP A 464 12.60 22.59 -0.94
N ASP A 465 13.20 23.64 -1.49
CA ASP A 465 14.65 23.86 -1.54
C ASP A 465 15.10 24.79 -0.41
N LEU A 466 15.53 24.21 0.68
CA LEU A 466 16.15 24.92 1.81
C LEU A 466 17.67 24.68 1.82
N ARG A 467 18.24 24.31 0.70
CA ARG A 467 19.71 24.17 0.58
C ARG A 467 20.35 25.50 0.81
N CYS A 468 21.44 25.50 1.56
CA CYS A 468 22.30 26.64 1.73
C CYS A 468 23.67 26.37 1.09
N ASN A 469 24.20 27.40 0.48
CA ASN A 469 25.57 27.41 -0.04
C ASN A 469 26.19 28.72 0.36
N PHE A 470 27.08 28.69 1.36
CA PHE A 470 27.75 29.90 1.88
C PHE A 470 29.15 29.55 2.40
N HIS A 471 29.99 30.58 2.49
CA HIS A 471 31.26 30.46 3.18
C HIS A 471 31.02 30.54 4.69
N ASP A 472 31.39 29.48 5.40
CA ASP A 472 31.30 29.46 6.87
C ASP A 472 32.63 29.98 7.45
N HIS A 473 32.57 31.15 8.05
CA HIS A 473 33.75 31.81 8.66
C HIS A 473 34.29 31.11 9.91
N ILE A 474 33.46 30.24 10.55
CA ILE A 474 33.87 29.45 11.71
C ILE A 474 34.76 28.31 11.31
N THR A 475 34.34 27.56 10.28
CA THR A 475 35.07 26.42 9.77
C THR A 475 36.02 26.77 8.63
N ASN A 476 35.99 28.02 8.15
CA ASN A 476 36.73 28.53 7.00
C ASN A 476 36.56 27.66 5.75
N SER A 477 35.36 27.18 5.51
CA SER A 477 35.01 26.29 4.40
C SER A 477 33.74 26.71 3.68
N THR A 478 33.62 26.31 2.40
CA THR A 478 32.35 26.48 1.68
C THR A 478 31.40 25.36 2.09
N VAL A 479 30.27 25.73 2.65
CA VAL A 479 29.24 24.81 3.10
C VAL A 479 28.22 24.58 2.01
N SER A 480 27.94 23.33 1.70
CA SER A 480 26.78 22.91 0.90
C SER A 480 25.99 21.88 1.69
N SER A 481 24.74 22.18 2.02
CA SER A 481 23.89 21.30 2.82
C SER A 481 22.54 21.08 2.16
N GLU A 482 22.09 19.85 2.10
CA GLU A 482 20.73 19.49 1.67
C GLU A 482 19.81 19.29 2.87
N ASN A 483 18.59 19.83 2.77
CA ASN A 483 17.52 19.63 3.73
C ASN A 483 16.75 18.32 3.48
N TYR A 484 15.96 17.88 4.47
CA TYR A 484 15.17 16.65 4.39
C TYR A 484 14.10 16.70 3.29
N ALA A 485 13.35 17.80 3.18
CA ALA A 485 12.29 17.94 2.18
C ALA A 485 12.84 17.81 0.75
N PHE A 486 14.00 18.39 0.46
CA PHE A 486 14.68 18.27 -0.83
C PHE A 486 15.15 16.84 -1.12
N LYS A 487 15.74 16.17 -0.10
CA LYS A 487 16.11 14.74 -0.19
C LYS A 487 14.91 13.85 -0.48
N TRP A 488 13.77 14.12 0.16
CA TRP A 488 12.54 13.38 -0.09
C TRP A 488 12.01 13.60 -1.51
N GLY A 489 12.18 14.80 -2.07
CA GLY A 489 11.90 15.07 -3.48
C GLY A 489 12.73 14.18 -4.41
N LYS A 490 14.03 14.00 -4.13
CA LYS A 490 14.88 13.07 -4.88
C LYS A 490 14.40 11.61 -4.77
N ILE A 491 13.98 11.16 -3.58
CA ILE A 491 13.41 9.82 -3.36
C ILE A 491 12.13 9.65 -4.20
N ARG A 492 11.22 10.66 -4.21
CA ARG A 492 10.00 10.60 -5.01
C ARG A 492 10.30 10.53 -6.51
N LYS A 493 11.29 11.26 -7.01
CA LYS A 493 11.75 11.18 -8.42
C LYS A 493 12.28 9.79 -8.76
N THR A 494 12.99 9.13 -7.83
CA THR A 494 13.44 7.74 -8.00
C THR A 494 12.24 6.79 -8.10
N TYR A 495 11.22 6.99 -7.26
CA TYR A 495 9.97 6.24 -7.34
C TYR A 495 9.28 6.44 -8.71
N TYR A 496 9.16 7.68 -9.21
CA TYR A 496 8.55 7.95 -10.53
C TYR A 496 9.28 7.21 -11.65
N LYS A 497 10.60 7.22 -11.65
CA LYS A 497 11.42 6.48 -12.64
C LYS A 497 11.18 4.98 -12.56
N ARG A 498 11.13 4.42 -11.36
CA ARG A 498 10.90 2.98 -11.14
C ARG A 498 9.51 2.53 -11.61
N GLU A 499 8.48 3.36 -11.41
CA GLU A 499 7.13 3.12 -11.94
C GLU A 499 7.01 3.38 -13.45
N GLY A 500 8.08 3.83 -14.10
CA GLY A 500 8.10 4.15 -15.53
C GLY A 500 7.36 5.44 -15.88
N PHE A 501 7.13 6.34 -14.92
CA PHE A 501 6.54 7.65 -15.16
C PHE A 501 7.59 8.64 -15.67
N THR A 502 7.19 9.44 -16.68
CA THR A 502 7.95 10.61 -17.10
C THR A 502 7.56 11.82 -16.26
N TYR A 503 8.52 12.69 -15.95
CA TYR A 503 8.25 13.93 -15.24
C TYR A 503 9.03 15.09 -15.84
N LYS A 504 8.49 16.32 -15.66
CA LYS A 504 9.17 17.59 -15.96
C LYS A 504 9.66 18.19 -14.66
N ASP A 505 10.85 18.79 -14.70
CA ASP A 505 11.45 19.52 -13.59
C ASP A 505 11.43 21.02 -13.87
N ASP A 506 10.82 21.77 -12.96
CA ASP A 506 10.83 23.22 -12.96
C ASP A 506 11.50 23.72 -11.67
N TYR A 507 12.19 24.85 -11.70
CA TYR A 507 12.74 25.55 -10.54
C TYR A 507 12.16 26.96 -10.44
N ILE A 508 11.66 27.32 -9.26
CA ILE A 508 11.06 28.64 -9.00
C ILE A 508 11.69 29.24 -7.75
N ASP A 509 12.29 30.41 -7.92
CA ASP A 509 12.81 31.19 -6.82
C ASP A 509 11.79 32.28 -6.44
N LEU A 510 11.11 32.07 -5.31
CA LEU A 510 10.11 32.99 -4.78
C LEU A 510 10.74 34.10 -3.91
N MET A 511 12.05 34.11 -3.79
CA MET A 511 12.79 35.13 -3.04
C MET A 511 13.20 36.30 -3.94
N LYS A 512 13.17 36.11 -5.26
CA LYS A 512 13.34 37.12 -6.28
C LYS A 512 11.97 37.71 -6.63
#